data_037a620e6c1c2fff8fe41bd058c4bd7c
#
_entry.id   037a620e6c1c2fff8fe41bd058c4bd7c
#
_cell.length_a   1.000
_cell.length_b   1.000
_cell.length_c   1.000
_cell.angle_alpha   90.00
_cell.angle_beta   90.00
_cell.angle_gamma   90.00
#
_symmetry.space_group_name_H-M   'P 1'
#
loop_
_entity.id
_entity.type
_entity.pdbx_description
1 polymer ?
#
loop_
_entity_poly.entity_id
_entity_poly.type
_entity_poly.pdbx_seq_one_letter_code
_entity_poly.pdbx_strand_id
1 'polypeptide(L)'
;MTQNVCVSVQMDEKSFHDFATFDLLRHNKGWQRPAVFTAILLVCAGICLSQIGKREGAGLLTAVLTIVAIGLPAVYFGTFFANLSKQIKKLGLPRPFYRLELDAAGLSVWMAGEQNKTEPTNRYTWNTVYCAYRTKEAVYIYVQKNQAYLLNESMDAAWSLLGSALPAASLHDCRK
;
A
#
# COMPACT_ATOMS: atom_id res chain seq x y z
N MET A 1 -28.18 4.11 18.12
CA MET A 1 -26.95 4.23 18.93
C MET A 1 -25.82 4.57 17.96
N THR A 2 -25.30 5.78 18.00
CA THR A 2 -24.16 6.21 17.17
C THR A 2 -22.91 5.50 17.70
N GLN A 3 -22.43 4.50 16.99
CA GLN A 3 -21.18 3.84 17.31
C GLN A 3 -20.03 4.81 16.97
N ASN A 4 -19.41 5.41 17.97
CA ASN A 4 -18.17 6.14 17.81
C ASN A 4 -17.02 5.17 18.10
N VAL A 5 -16.09 5.05 17.15
CA VAL A 5 -14.88 4.24 17.30
C VAL A 5 -13.70 5.17 17.45
N CYS A 6 -13.10 5.19 18.64
CA CYS A 6 -11.91 6.00 18.94
C CYS A 6 -10.73 5.05 19.16
N VAL A 7 -9.65 5.24 18.38
CA VAL A 7 -8.45 4.40 18.42
C VAL A 7 -7.20 5.26 18.40
N SER A 8 -6.27 4.98 19.32
CA SER A 8 -4.93 5.58 19.29
C SER A 8 -3.98 4.61 18.61
N VAL A 9 -3.51 4.98 17.43
CA VAL A 9 -2.68 4.11 16.60
C VAL A 9 -1.21 4.28 16.96
N GLN A 10 -0.61 3.17 17.39
CA GLN A 10 0.83 3.04 17.48
C GLN A 10 1.36 2.36 16.21
N MET A 11 2.35 2.99 15.58
CA MET A 11 2.98 2.44 14.40
C MET A 11 4.27 1.74 14.82
N ASP A 12 4.37 0.46 14.52
CA ASP A 12 5.59 -0.33 14.63
C ASP A 12 6.21 -0.60 13.24
N GLU A 13 7.41 -1.16 13.23
CA GLU A 13 8.14 -1.45 11.99
C GLU A 13 7.37 -2.44 11.11
N LYS A 14 6.73 -3.44 11.72
CA LYS A 14 5.96 -4.47 11.01
C LYS A 14 4.74 -3.85 10.33
N SER A 15 3.92 -3.10 11.08
CA SER A 15 2.72 -2.45 10.56
C SER A 15 3.05 -1.49 9.42
N PHE A 16 4.17 -0.75 9.52
CA PHE A 16 4.62 0.15 8.47
C PHE A 16 5.06 -0.62 7.22
N HIS A 17 5.81 -1.71 7.39
CA HIS A 17 6.26 -2.57 6.30
C HIS A 17 5.08 -3.23 5.59
N ASP A 18 4.12 -3.77 6.34
CA ASP A 18 2.94 -4.43 5.82
C ASP A 18 2.05 -3.45 5.06
N PHE A 19 1.85 -2.24 5.59
CA PHE A 19 1.14 -1.17 4.91
C PHE A 19 1.82 -0.77 3.59
N ALA A 20 3.12 -0.52 3.60
CA ALA A 20 3.85 -0.10 2.40
C ALA A 20 3.85 -1.20 1.32
N THR A 21 3.98 -2.46 1.73
CA THR A 21 3.90 -3.61 0.83
C THR A 21 2.49 -3.78 0.26
N PHE A 22 1.47 -3.64 1.09
CA PHE A 22 0.07 -3.67 0.67
C PHE A 22 -0.23 -2.55 -0.34
N ASP A 23 0.22 -1.33 -0.05
CA ASP A 23 0.03 -0.19 -0.93
C ASP A 23 0.69 -0.41 -2.30
N LEU A 24 1.92 -0.89 -2.33
CA LEU A 24 2.64 -1.21 -3.57
C LEU A 24 1.95 -2.31 -4.39
N LEU A 25 1.55 -3.41 -3.75
CA LEU A 25 1.07 -4.61 -4.44
C LEU A 25 -0.41 -4.57 -4.78
N ARG A 26 -1.24 -4.03 -3.88
CA ARG A 26 -2.71 -4.10 -4.00
C ARG A 26 -3.34 -2.78 -4.40
N HIS A 27 -3.05 -1.70 -3.70
CA HIS A 27 -3.69 -0.41 -3.93
C HIS A 27 -3.16 0.25 -5.20
N ASN A 28 -1.87 0.56 -5.25
CA ASN A 28 -1.25 1.25 -6.39
C ASN A 28 -0.87 0.33 -7.54
N LYS A 29 -0.87 -1.01 -7.32
CA LYS A 29 -0.47 -2.02 -8.32
C LYS A 29 0.87 -1.68 -8.99
N GLY A 30 1.79 -1.10 -8.22
CA GLY A 30 3.08 -0.62 -8.72
C GLY A 30 3.96 -1.70 -9.36
N TRP A 31 3.72 -2.96 -9.02
CA TRP A 31 4.39 -4.11 -9.61
C TRP A 31 4.01 -4.38 -11.08
N GLN A 32 2.86 -3.87 -11.55
CA GLN A 32 2.39 -4.13 -12.93
C GLN A 32 3.33 -3.54 -13.98
N ARG A 33 3.87 -2.35 -13.73
CA ARG A 33 4.79 -1.70 -14.70
C ARG A 33 6.06 -2.52 -14.94
N PRO A 34 6.83 -2.92 -13.91
CA PRO A 34 7.99 -3.79 -14.13
C PRO A 34 7.61 -5.15 -14.70
N ALA A 35 6.46 -5.74 -14.30
CA ALA A 35 6.01 -7.02 -14.82
C ALA A 35 5.69 -6.97 -16.33
N VAL A 36 4.97 -5.95 -16.80
CA VAL A 36 4.67 -5.78 -18.24
C VAL A 36 5.97 -5.58 -19.04
N PHE A 37 6.88 -4.75 -18.54
CA PHE A 37 8.15 -4.52 -19.21
C PHE A 37 9.01 -5.79 -19.29
N THR A 38 9.08 -6.55 -18.20
CA THR A 38 9.74 -7.86 -18.16
C THR A 38 9.12 -8.83 -19.17
N ALA A 39 7.78 -8.89 -19.25
CA ALA A 39 7.10 -9.76 -20.22
C ALA A 39 7.48 -9.40 -21.68
N ILE A 40 7.52 -8.10 -22.01
CA ILE A 40 7.94 -7.63 -23.34
C ILE A 40 9.38 -8.07 -23.64
N LEU A 41 10.31 -7.87 -22.69
CA LEU A 41 11.72 -8.28 -22.87
C LEU A 41 11.86 -9.78 -23.08
N LEU A 42 11.09 -10.60 -22.34
CA LEU A 42 11.10 -12.06 -22.49
C LEU A 42 10.55 -12.51 -23.85
N VAL A 43 9.50 -11.85 -24.34
CA VAL A 43 8.99 -12.10 -25.71
C VAL A 43 10.06 -11.77 -26.75
N CYS A 44 10.72 -10.61 -26.62
CA CYS A 44 11.82 -10.22 -27.52
C CYS A 44 13.00 -11.24 -27.45
N ALA A 45 13.36 -11.67 -26.23
CA ALA A 45 14.38 -12.70 -26.03
C ALA A 45 13.99 -14.03 -26.72
N GLY A 46 12.72 -14.44 -26.60
CA GLY A 46 12.18 -15.63 -27.28
C GLY A 46 12.27 -15.55 -28.81
N ILE A 47 11.96 -14.37 -29.38
CA ILE A 47 12.12 -14.13 -30.83
C ILE A 47 13.60 -14.23 -31.22
N CYS A 48 14.51 -13.61 -30.45
CA CYS A 48 15.94 -13.69 -30.71
C CYS A 48 16.47 -15.13 -30.58
N LEU A 49 15.96 -15.90 -29.60
CA LEU A 49 16.30 -17.30 -29.40
C LEU A 49 15.96 -18.14 -30.65
N SER A 50 14.83 -17.89 -31.30
CA SER A 50 14.42 -18.59 -32.53
C SER A 50 15.30 -18.29 -33.74
N GLN A 51 16.12 -17.24 -33.67
CA GLN A 51 17.06 -16.80 -34.70
C GLN A 51 18.50 -17.30 -34.47
N ILE A 52 18.76 -18.00 -33.36
CA ILE A 52 20.07 -18.59 -33.09
C ILE A 52 20.41 -19.59 -34.21
N GLY A 53 21.62 -19.46 -34.77
CA GLY A 53 22.08 -20.25 -35.93
C GLY A 53 21.71 -19.66 -37.29
N LYS A 54 20.79 -18.66 -37.35
CA LYS A 54 20.42 -17.97 -38.60
C LYS A 54 21.03 -16.58 -38.71
N ARG A 55 21.30 -15.93 -37.57
CA ARG A 55 21.87 -14.58 -37.51
C ARG A 55 23.00 -14.55 -36.49
N GLU A 56 24.12 -13.96 -36.89
CA GLU A 56 25.22 -13.66 -35.98
C GLU A 56 24.74 -12.70 -34.87
N GLY A 57 25.17 -12.95 -33.64
CA GLY A 57 24.81 -12.10 -32.48
C GLY A 57 23.45 -12.39 -31.85
N ALA A 58 22.57 -13.24 -32.43
CA ALA A 58 21.26 -13.56 -31.85
C ALA A 58 21.37 -14.16 -30.43
N GLY A 59 22.37 -15.03 -30.21
CA GLY A 59 22.64 -15.62 -28.90
C GLY A 59 23.04 -14.58 -27.84
N LEU A 60 23.93 -13.65 -28.19
CA LEU A 60 24.35 -12.57 -27.31
C LEU A 60 23.16 -11.67 -26.95
N LEU A 61 22.35 -11.29 -27.94
CA LEU A 61 21.19 -10.44 -27.71
C LEU A 61 20.16 -11.14 -26.82
N THR A 62 19.91 -12.44 -27.02
CA THR A 62 19.05 -13.23 -26.15
C THR A 62 19.55 -13.23 -24.71
N ALA A 63 20.84 -13.44 -24.49
CA ALA A 63 21.44 -13.43 -23.14
C ALA A 63 21.28 -12.05 -22.47
N VAL A 64 21.60 -10.96 -23.18
CA VAL A 64 21.45 -9.60 -22.65
C VAL A 64 19.99 -9.29 -22.28
N LEU A 65 19.03 -9.58 -23.19
CA LEU A 65 17.61 -9.35 -22.94
C LEU A 65 17.12 -10.14 -21.73
N THR A 66 17.55 -11.38 -21.57
CA THR A 66 17.18 -12.24 -20.43
C THR A 66 17.74 -11.70 -19.12
N ILE A 67 19.01 -11.29 -19.10
CA ILE A 67 19.63 -10.68 -17.91
C ILE A 67 18.90 -9.39 -17.50
N VAL A 68 18.57 -8.53 -18.46
CA VAL A 68 17.83 -7.30 -18.19
C VAL A 68 16.40 -7.61 -17.72
N ALA A 69 15.72 -8.57 -18.32
CA ALA A 69 14.37 -8.96 -17.93
C ALA A 69 14.27 -9.46 -16.47
N ILE A 70 15.29 -10.18 -15.99
CA ILE A 70 15.37 -10.65 -14.60
C ILE A 70 15.89 -9.55 -13.68
N GLY A 71 16.92 -8.83 -14.11
CA GLY A 71 17.58 -7.81 -13.30
C GLY A 71 16.68 -6.61 -12.97
N LEU A 72 15.85 -6.19 -13.92
CA LEU A 72 15.01 -5.00 -13.74
C LEU A 72 14.00 -5.13 -12.58
N PRO A 73 13.20 -6.21 -12.46
CA PRO A 73 12.35 -6.42 -11.28
C PRO A 73 13.16 -6.53 -9.99
N ALA A 74 14.29 -7.22 -10.02
CA ALA A 74 15.15 -7.38 -8.83
C ALA A 74 15.65 -6.02 -8.32
N VAL A 75 16.12 -5.14 -9.20
CA VAL A 75 16.52 -3.79 -8.85
C VAL A 75 15.33 -2.96 -8.36
N TYR A 76 14.18 -3.05 -9.02
CA TYR A 76 12.97 -2.30 -8.62
C TYR A 76 12.53 -2.65 -7.20
N PHE A 77 12.35 -3.94 -6.90
CA PHE A 77 11.94 -4.37 -5.56
C PHE A 77 13.06 -4.18 -4.53
N GLY A 78 14.32 -4.43 -4.91
CA GLY A 78 15.46 -4.19 -4.05
C GLY A 78 15.57 -2.73 -3.60
N THR A 79 15.44 -1.79 -4.52
CA THR A 79 15.44 -0.35 -4.19
C THR A 79 14.23 0.06 -3.37
N PHE A 80 13.05 -0.49 -3.65
CA PHE A 80 11.85 -0.25 -2.84
C PHE A 80 12.08 -0.66 -1.38
N PHE A 81 12.47 -1.91 -1.12
CA PHE A 81 12.69 -2.40 0.24
C PHE A 81 13.85 -1.72 0.95
N ALA A 82 14.94 -1.39 0.23
CA ALA A 82 16.05 -0.63 0.79
C ALA A 82 15.60 0.79 1.23
N ASN A 83 14.79 1.48 0.42
CA ASN A 83 14.26 2.78 0.77
C ASN A 83 13.25 2.69 1.92
N LEU A 84 12.41 1.67 1.94
CA LEU A 84 11.46 1.40 3.02
C LEU A 84 12.20 1.22 4.35
N SER A 85 13.25 0.39 4.38
CA SER A 85 14.08 0.17 5.57
C SER A 85 14.77 1.46 6.06
N LYS A 86 15.22 2.31 5.14
CA LYS A 86 15.77 3.63 5.48
C LYS A 86 14.71 4.56 6.10
N GLN A 87 13.49 4.54 5.57
CA GLN A 87 12.37 5.33 6.11
C GLN A 87 11.99 4.85 7.52
N ILE A 88 11.88 3.54 7.74
CA ILE A 88 11.60 2.96 9.06
C ILE A 88 12.63 3.43 10.09
N LYS A 89 13.92 3.33 9.78
CA LYS A 89 15.00 3.79 10.66
C LYS A 89 14.92 5.30 10.93
N LYS A 90 14.61 6.11 9.91
CA LYS A 90 14.48 7.56 10.04
C LYS A 90 13.27 7.96 10.90
N LEU A 91 12.19 7.19 10.85
CA LEU A 91 10.98 7.45 11.63
C LEU A 91 11.13 7.12 13.12
N GLY A 92 12.14 6.30 13.51
CA GLY A 92 12.37 5.92 14.91
C GLY A 92 11.18 5.14 15.50
N LEU A 93 10.66 4.16 14.75
CA LEU A 93 9.56 3.31 15.21
C LEU A 93 10.03 2.34 16.31
N PRO A 94 9.18 1.93 17.27
CA PRO A 94 7.75 2.23 17.39
C PRO A 94 7.46 3.60 18.04
N ARG A 95 6.40 4.26 17.59
CA ARG A 95 5.95 5.50 18.21
C ARG A 95 4.43 5.70 18.04
N PRO A 96 3.76 6.50 18.91
CA PRO A 96 2.39 6.96 18.66
C PRO A 96 2.38 7.81 17.40
N PHE A 97 1.46 7.53 16.48
CA PHE A 97 1.41 8.20 15.19
C PHE A 97 0.25 9.18 15.11
N TYR A 98 -0.96 8.73 15.47
CA TYR A 98 -2.17 9.53 15.48
C TYR A 98 -3.29 8.85 16.29
N ARG A 99 -4.28 9.65 16.68
CA ARG A 99 -5.55 9.18 17.19
C ARG A 99 -6.59 9.34 16.09
N LEU A 100 -7.39 8.32 15.88
CA LEU A 100 -8.51 8.31 14.95
C LEU A 100 -9.83 8.24 15.72
N GLU A 101 -10.80 9.01 15.25
CA GLU A 101 -12.19 8.90 15.67
C GLU A 101 -13.07 8.79 14.44
N LEU A 102 -13.81 7.67 14.37
CA LEU A 102 -14.78 7.41 13.34
C LEU A 102 -16.17 7.61 13.95
N ASP A 103 -16.94 8.49 13.37
CA ASP A 103 -18.32 8.79 13.78
C ASP A 103 -19.27 8.75 12.57
N ALA A 104 -20.56 9.04 12.79
CA ALA A 104 -21.55 9.08 11.72
C ALA A 104 -21.26 10.17 10.66
N ALA A 105 -20.50 11.22 11.01
CA ALA A 105 -20.19 12.34 10.13
C ALA A 105 -18.92 12.10 9.29
N GLY A 106 -17.98 11.29 9.79
CA GLY A 106 -16.73 11.04 9.07
C GLY A 106 -15.59 10.52 9.93
N LEU A 107 -14.38 10.81 9.49
CA LEU A 107 -13.11 10.47 10.10
C LEU A 107 -12.41 11.72 10.60
N SER A 108 -12.14 11.77 11.90
CA SER A 108 -11.36 12.82 12.54
C SER A 108 -10.00 12.28 12.97
N VAL A 109 -8.94 13.06 12.76
CA VAL A 109 -7.56 12.65 12.97
C VAL A 109 -6.81 13.68 13.79
N TRP A 110 -6.17 13.24 14.87
CA TRP A 110 -5.24 14.03 15.67
C TRP A 110 -3.84 13.46 15.51
N MET A 111 -2.90 14.27 15.05
CA MET A 111 -1.51 13.85 14.88
C MET A 111 -0.79 13.67 16.21
N ALA A 112 0.33 12.95 16.21
CA ALA A 112 1.17 12.79 17.39
C ALA A 112 1.59 14.16 17.97
N GLY A 113 1.44 14.32 19.29
CA GLY A 113 1.65 15.61 19.99
C GLY A 113 0.43 16.53 20.05
N GLU A 114 -0.61 16.29 19.26
CA GLU A 114 -1.86 17.06 19.23
C GLU A 114 -3.07 16.27 19.73
N GLN A 115 -2.87 15.06 20.22
CA GLN A 115 -3.94 14.14 20.63
C GLN A 115 -4.83 14.66 21.75
N ASN A 116 -4.36 15.63 22.53
CA ASN A 116 -5.10 16.29 23.62
C ASN A 116 -5.83 17.55 23.18
N LYS A 117 -5.69 17.99 21.93
CA LYS A 117 -6.44 19.14 21.42
C LYS A 117 -7.91 18.79 21.24
N THR A 118 -8.77 19.76 21.49
CA THR A 118 -10.23 19.61 21.31
C THR A 118 -10.59 19.48 19.83
N GLU A 119 -9.86 20.17 18.95
CA GLU A 119 -10.10 20.15 17.51
C GLU A 119 -9.17 19.14 16.81
N PRO A 120 -9.68 18.34 15.84
CA PRO A 120 -8.87 17.43 15.08
C PRO A 120 -7.91 18.19 14.15
N THR A 121 -6.73 17.62 13.92
CA THR A 121 -5.76 18.14 12.95
C THR A 121 -6.30 18.07 11.53
N ASN A 122 -7.02 16.98 11.22
CA ASN A 122 -7.72 16.80 9.94
C ASN A 122 -9.09 16.17 10.17
N ARG A 123 -10.07 16.60 9.38
CA ARG A 123 -11.41 16.02 9.37
C ARG A 123 -11.84 15.70 7.96
N TYR A 124 -12.34 14.49 7.76
CA TYR A 124 -12.81 13.98 6.47
C TYR A 124 -14.24 13.50 6.60
N THR A 125 -15.11 13.94 5.70
CA THR A 125 -16.46 13.41 5.58
C THR A 125 -16.41 12.08 4.80
N TRP A 126 -17.39 11.21 4.99
CA TRP A 126 -17.42 9.92 4.29
C TRP A 126 -17.44 10.05 2.77
N ASN A 127 -18.01 11.14 2.24
CA ASN A 127 -18.01 11.42 0.80
C ASN A 127 -16.61 11.72 0.22
N THR A 128 -15.64 12.10 1.08
CA THR A 128 -14.27 12.38 0.65
C THR A 128 -13.35 11.17 0.81
N VAL A 129 -13.79 10.10 1.47
CA VAL A 129 -13.03 8.87 1.62
C VAL A 129 -13.05 8.12 0.30
N TYR A 130 -11.86 7.84 -0.22
CA TYR A 130 -11.68 7.19 -1.51
C TYR A 130 -12.06 5.70 -1.48
N CYS A 131 -11.49 4.94 -0.55
CA CYS A 131 -11.80 3.53 -0.34
C CYS A 131 -11.24 3.04 1.01
N ALA A 132 -11.69 1.86 1.44
CA ALA A 132 -11.16 1.19 2.62
C ALA A 132 -10.85 -0.28 2.31
N TYR A 133 -9.74 -0.77 2.86
CA TYR A 133 -9.30 -2.15 2.75
C TYR A 133 -9.22 -2.77 4.14
N ARG A 134 -9.74 -3.99 4.27
CA ARG A 134 -9.60 -4.78 5.47
C ARG A 134 -8.66 -5.95 5.22
N THR A 135 -7.61 -6.04 6.01
CA THR A 135 -6.70 -7.18 6.05
C THR A 135 -6.90 -7.98 7.34
N LYS A 136 -6.09 -9.01 7.56
CA LYS A 136 -6.11 -9.77 8.82
C LYS A 136 -5.62 -8.94 10.01
N GLU A 137 -4.72 -8.00 9.80
CA GLU A 137 -3.97 -7.29 10.84
C GLU A 137 -4.34 -5.80 10.95
N ALA A 138 -5.00 -5.23 9.93
CA ALA A 138 -5.34 -3.80 9.92
C ALA A 138 -6.49 -3.46 8.97
N VAL A 139 -7.08 -2.29 9.22
CA VAL A 139 -7.98 -1.61 8.27
C VAL A 139 -7.23 -0.39 7.74
N TYR A 140 -7.15 -0.26 6.42
CA TYR A 140 -6.55 0.89 5.73
C TYR A 140 -7.65 1.76 5.16
N ILE A 141 -7.73 3.02 5.58
CA ILE A 141 -8.74 3.99 5.14
C ILE A 141 -8.04 5.02 4.25
N TYR A 142 -8.27 4.95 2.95
CA TYR A 142 -7.70 5.88 1.98
C TYR A 142 -8.61 7.11 1.86
N VAL A 143 -8.13 8.24 2.34
CA VAL A 143 -8.82 9.54 2.19
C VAL A 143 -8.48 10.21 0.86
N GLN A 144 -7.33 9.84 0.27
CA GLN A 144 -6.91 10.21 -1.09
C GLN A 144 -6.16 9.02 -1.71
N LYS A 145 -5.90 9.06 -3.01
CA LYS A 145 -5.21 8.00 -3.72
C LYS A 145 -3.86 7.59 -3.09
N ASN A 146 -3.14 8.54 -2.51
CA ASN A 146 -1.81 8.33 -1.94
C ASN A 146 -1.74 8.64 -0.43
N GLN A 147 -2.88 8.82 0.22
CA GLN A 147 -2.94 9.11 1.65
C GLN A 147 -3.93 8.17 2.33
N ALA A 148 -3.41 7.37 3.25
CA ALA A 148 -4.20 6.43 4.03
C ALA A 148 -3.89 6.54 5.52
N TYR A 149 -4.90 6.17 6.30
CA TYR A 149 -4.78 5.95 7.74
C TYR A 149 -4.93 4.47 8.02
N LEU A 150 -4.04 3.95 8.85
CA LEU A 150 -4.05 2.57 9.32
C LEU A 150 -4.77 2.50 10.65
N LEU A 151 -5.56 1.44 10.86
CA LEU A 151 -6.23 1.14 12.11
C LEU A 151 -6.02 -0.34 12.40
N ASN A 152 -5.36 -0.66 13.51
CA ASN A 152 -5.01 -2.01 13.94
C ASN A 152 -5.75 -2.48 15.18
N GLU A 153 -6.52 -1.59 15.82
CA GLU A 153 -7.38 -1.90 16.95
C GLU A 153 -8.84 -1.68 16.60
N SER A 154 -9.75 -2.34 17.29
CA SER A 154 -11.22 -2.21 17.09
C SER A 154 -11.66 -2.38 15.62
N MET A 155 -10.96 -3.23 14.87
CA MET A 155 -11.15 -3.40 13.41
C MET A 155 -12.57 -3.80 13.03
N ASP A 156 -13.22 -4.67 13.83
CA ASP A 156 -14.59 -5.13 13.54
C ASP A 156 -15.60 -4.01 13.68
N ALA A 157 -15.49 -3.20 14.73
CA ALA A 157 -16.36 -2.06 14.98
C ALA A 157 -16.16 -0.99 13.89
N ALA A 158 -14.90 -0.68 13.58
CA ALA A 158 -14.56 0.26 12.51
C ALA A 158 -15.07 -0.22 11.14
N TRP A 159 -14.90 -1.51 10.83
CA TRP A 159 -15.37 -2.08 9.57
C TRP A 159 -16.89 -2.06 9.44
N SER A 160 -17.60 -2.35 10.53
CA SER A 160 -19.07 -2.26 10.57
C SER A 160 -19.55 -0.83 10.31
N LEU A 161 -18.90 0.17 10.92
CA LEU A 161 -19.21 1.57 10.70
C LEU A 161 -18.92 1.99 9.26
N LEU A 162 -17.74 1.63 8.71
CA LEU A 162 -17.38 1.89 7.31
C LEU A 162 -18.39 1.24 6.35
N GLY A 163 -18.87 0.02 6.67
CA GLY A 163 -19.89 -0.68 5.88
C GLY A 163 -21.23 0.04 5.80
N SER A 164 -21.58 0.80 6.85
CA SER A 164 -22.80 1.61 6.85
C SER A 164 -22.62 3.00 6.23
N ALA A 165 -21.38 3.51 6.18
CA ALA A 165 -21.06 4.87 5.77
C ALA A 165 -20.56 4.99 4.33
N LEU A 166 -19.90 3.95 3.81
CA LEU A 166 -19.30 3.94 2.47
C LEU A 166 -20.06 3.04 1.50
N PRO A 167 -20.06 3.37 0.19
CA PRO A 167 -20.59 2.49 -0.85
C PRO A 167 -19.85 1.14 -0.87
N ALA A 168 -20.55 0.05 -1.12
CA ALA A 168 -19.96 -1.29 -1.18
C ALA A 168 -18.80 -1.41 -2.20
N ALA A 169 -18.82 -0.61 -3.28
CA ALA A 169 -17.76 -0.56 -4.28
C ALA A 169 -16.43 0.00 -3.74
N SER A 170 -16.47 0.80 -2.67
CA SER A 170 -15.28 1.38 -2.01
C SER A 170 -14.74 0.53 -0.87
N LEU A 171 -15.39 -0.61 -0.56
CA LEU A 171 -15.02 -1.50 0.53
C LEU A 171 -14.40 -2.79 -0.03
N HIS A 172 -13.19 -3.10 0.40
CA HIS A 172 -12.46 -4.26 -0.08
C HIS A 172 -12.01 -5.15 1.08
N ASP A 173 -12.62 -6.31 1.23
CA ASP A 173 -12.21 -7.31 2.21
C ASP A 173 -11.11 -8.21 1.64
N CYS A 174 -9.90 -8.08 2.18
CA CYS A 174 -8.69 -8.77 1.74
C CYS A 174 -8.18 -9.78 2.78
N ARG A 175 -9.03 -10.29 3.67
CA ARG A 175 -8.65 -11.23 4.75
C ARG A 175 -8.31 -12.65 4.27
N LYS A 176 -8.34 -12.92 2.96
CA LYS A 176 -7.99 -14.23 2.39
C LYS A 176 -6.50 -14.52 2.46
#